data_60c7f2b070f252b5430480c097c9b859
#
_entry.id   60c7f2b070f252b5430480c097c9b859
#
_cell.length_a   1.000
_cell.length_b   1.000
_cell.length_c   1.000
_cell.angle_alpha   90.00
_cell.angle_beta   90.00
_cell.angle_gamma   90.00
#
_symmetry.space_group_name_H-M   'P 1'
#
loop_
_entity.id
_entity.type
_entity.pdbx_description
1 polymer ?
#
loop_
_entity_poly.entity_id
_entity_poly.type
_entity_poly.pdbx_seq_one_letter_code
_entity_poly.pdbx_strand_id
1 'polypeptide(L)'
;FDLLFSRHGVMFFADPVRAFANLRAASKPGGRLVFSCFRSPRDNPWAMTPLQAVRSFVPPLPKLGPEDPGPFSFADEARVRRILGGGGFANIALKPVDVAFDLAAGCGLDAAVANVLEIGPTSRAVRGQSAEVRAQVATALRAALAPFVKGQSVLLGAAIWIVSARNP
;
A
#
# COMPACT_ATOMS: atom_id res chain seq x y z
N PHE A 1 -20.54 -4.81 15.55
CA PHE A 1 -19.15 -5.09 15.94
C PHE A 1 -18.65 -3.99 16.87
N ASP A 2 -17.83 -4.36 17.86
CA ASP A 2 -17.19 -3.42 18.80
C ASP A 2 -15.88 -2.86 18.23
N LEU A 3 -15.25 -3.62 17.32
CA LEU A 3 -14.03 -3.25 16.62
C LEU A 3 -14.08 -3.71 15.17
N LEU A 4 -13.77 -2.80 14.28
CA LEU A 4 -13.46 -3.06 12.87
C LEU A 4 -11.99 -2.75 12.64
N PHE A 5 -11.26 -3.65 12.00
CA PHE A 5 -9.88 -3.36 11.64
C PHE A 5 -9.55 -3.80 10.22
N SER A 6 -8.59 -3.11 9.61
CA SER A 6 -8.09 -3.45 8.27
C SER A 6 -6.59 -3.16 8.15
N ARG A 7 -5.86 -4.09 7.53
CA ARG A 7 -4.45 -3.91 7.18
C ARG A 7 -4.33 -3.72 5.66
N HIS A 8 -4.10 -2.46 5.24
CA HIS A 8 -3.88 -2.06 3.85
C HIS A 8 -4.98 -2.48 2.85
N GLY A 9 -6.24 -2.66 3.32
CA GLY A 9 -7.36 -3.08 2.45
C GLY A 9 -8.27 -1.93 2.02
N VAL A 10 -8.47 -0.93 2.89
CA VAL A 10 -9.48 0.13 2.68
C VAL A 10 -9.17 1.11 1.55
N MET A 11 -7.92 1.16 1.10
CA MET A 11 -7.45 2.06 0.04
C MET A 11 -8.00 1.69 -1.36
N PHE A 12 -8.66 0.55 -1.49
CA PHE A 12 -9.13 0.00 -2.76
C PHE A 12 -10.65 0.12 -2.96
N PHE A 13 -11.35 0.79 -2.05
CA PHE A 13 -12.77 1.06 -2.24
C PHE A 13 -13.00 2.04 -3.41
N ALA A 14 -13.89 1.69 -4.33
CA ALA A 14 -14.27 2.55 -5.44
C ALA A 14 -15.03 3.80 -4.97
N ASP A 15 -15.93 3.63 -3.99
CA ASP A 15 -16.60 4.71 -3.25
C ASP A 15 -16.28 4.57 -1.77
N PRO A 16 -15.21 5.21 -1.30
CA PRO A 16 -14.76 5.03 0.08
C PRO A 16 -15.74 5.63 1.10
N VAL A 17 -16.42 6.74 0.79
CA VAL A 17 -17.38 7.36 1.72
C VAL A 17 -18.54 6.40 1.98
N ARG A 18 -19.11 5.82 0.92
CA ARG A 18 -20.20 4.85 1.03
C ARG A 18 -19.73 3.56 1.73
N ALA A 19 -18.52 3.09 1.44
CA ALA A 19 -17.96 1.91 2.08
C ALA A 19 -17.80 2.12 3.60
N PHE A 20 -17.27 3.26 4.03
CA PHE A 20 -17.17 3.58 5.45
C PHE A 20 -18.53 3.82 6.12
N ALA A 21 -19.51 4.38 5.42
CA ALA A 21 -20.88 4.47 5.95
C ALA A 21 -21.47 3.07 6.22
N ASN A 22 -21.24 2.10 5.33
CA ASN A 22 -21.65 0.71 5.52
C ASN A 22 -20.92 0.05 6.69
N LEU A 23 -19.59 0.27 6.82
CA LEU A 23 -18.81 -0.22 7.95
C LEU A 23 -19.31 0.38 9.27
N ARG A 24 -19.65 1.67 9.28
CA ARG A 24 -20.23 2.32 10.45
C ARG A 24 -21.56 1.71 10.83
N ALA A 25 -22.46 1.45 9.87
CA ALA A 25 -23.77 0.83 10.13
C ALA A 25 -23.62 -0.58 10.74
N ALA A 26 -22.55 -1.30 10.43
CA ALA A 26 -22.24 -2.60 11.02
C ALA A 26 -21.55 -2.51 12.40
N SER A 27 -21.11 -1.33 12.80
CA SER A 27 -20.44 -1.08 14.08
C SER A 27 -21.45 -0.66 15.13
N LYS A 28 -21.29 -1.09 16.37
CA LYS A 28 -22.11 -0.62 17.50
C LYS A 28 -21.84 0.87 17.78
N PRO A 29 -22.78 1.60 18.38
CA PRO A 29 -22.50 2.91 18.97
C PRO A 29 -21.29 2.83 19.92
N GLY A 30 -20.35 3.80 19.82
CA GLY A 30 -19.09 3.77 20.55
C GLY A 30 -18.05 2.80 19.99
N GLY A 31 -18.38 1.96 18.99
CA GLY A 31 -17.48 1.01 18.35
C GLY A 31 -16.27 1.69 17.69
N ARG A 32 -15.18 0.95 17.59
CA ARG A 32 -13.90 1.46 17.10
C ARG A 32 -13.64 0.98 15.67
N LEU A 33 -13.06 1.88 14.86
CA LEU A 33 -12.44 1.56 13.59
C LEU A 33 -10.93 1.79 13.73
N VAL A 34 -10.11 0.84 13.29
CA VAL A 34 -8.66 0.99 13.20
C VAL A 34 -8.17 0.38 11.88
N PHE A 35 -7.34 1.11 11.14
CA PHE A 35 -6.71 0.55 9.94
C PHE A 35 -5.33 1.13 9.68
N SER A 36 -4.54 0.43 8.87
CA SER A 36 -3.31 0.95 8.30
C SER A 36 -3.47 1.24 6.81
N CYS A 37 -2.85 2.32 6.35
CA CYS A 37 -2.72 2.66 4.93
C CYS A 37 -1.37 3.31 4.68
N PHE A 38 -0.91 3.31 3.41
CA PHE A 38 0.37 3.91 3.08
C PHE A 38 0.28 5.43 3.03
N ARG A 39 1.35 6.09 3.45
CA ARG A 39 1.62 7.51 3.26
C ARG A 39 2.08 7.78 1.82
N SER A 40 2.68 8.95 1.57
CA SER A 40 3.12 9.32 0.24
C SER A 40 3.99 8.24 -0.44
N PRO A 41 3.84 8.02 -1.76
CA PRO A 41 4.77 7.15 -2.51
C PRO A 41 6.24 7.52 -2.30
N ARG A 42 6.55 8.81 -2.12
CA ARG A 42 7.92 9.31 -1.90
C ARG A 42 8.54 8.77 -0.61
N ASP A 43 7.72 8.47 0.39
CA ASP A 43 8.12 7.94 1.69
C ASP A 43 8.11 6.41 1.73
N ASN A 44 7.85 5.76 0.58
CA ASN A 44 7.66 4.30 0.48
C ASN A 44 8.65 3.65 -0.52
N PRO A 45 9.97 3.61 -0.20
CA PRO A 45 10.97 2.97 -1.05
C PRO A 45 10.65 1.52 -1.41
N TRP A 46 9.97 0.77 -0.53
CA TRP A 46 9.56 -0.62 -0.80
C TRP A 46 8.78 -0.79 -2.11
N ALA A 47 8.00 0.22 -2.49
CA ALA A 47 7.21 0.22 -3.71
C ALA A 47 7.91 0.95 -4.87
N MET A 48 8.59 2.06 -4.56
CA MET A 48 9.13 2.96 -5.57
C MET A 48 10.49 2.49 -6.13
N THR A 49 11.35 1.90 -5.30
CA THR A 49 12.65 1.38 -5.75
C THR A 49 12.51 0.29 -6.81
N PRO A 50 11.69 -0.77 -6.58
CA PRO A 50 11.44 -1.77 -7.62
C PRO A 50 10.79 -1.19 -8.88
N LEU A 51 9.81 -0.31 -8.72
CA LEU A 51 9.12 0.30 -9.86
C LEU A 51 10.07 1.13 -10.72
N GLN A 52 10.97 1.89 -10.11
CA GLN A 52 11.98 2.67 -10.82
C GLN A 52 12.97 1.76 -11.57
N ALA A 53 13.39 0.66 -10.96
CA ALA A 53 14.34 -0.28 -11.56
C ALA A 53 13.82 -0.91 -12.87
N VAL A 54 12.49 -1.06 -13.00
CA VAL A 54 11.89 -1.70 -14.18
C VAL A 54 11.39 -0.72 -15.23
N ARG A 55 11.47 0.58 -14.97
CA ARG A 55 10.87 1.65 -15.79
C ARG A 55 11.27 1.62 -17.27
N SER A 56 12.49 1.20 -17.57
CA SER A 56 13.00 1.12 -18.97
C SER A 56 12.52 -0.11 -19.73
N PHE A 57 11.95 -1.10 -19.06
CA PHE A 57 11.54 -2.36 -19.64
C PHE A 57 10.02 -2.48 -19.85
N VAL A 58 9.25 -1.61 -19.20
CA VAL A 58 7.78 -1.70 -19.21
C VAL A 58 7.15 -0.35 -19.53
N PRO A 59 5.94 -0.33 -20.11
CA PRO A 59 5.20 0.89 -20.30
C PRO A 59 4.96 1.63 -18.97
N PRO A 60 4.88 2.97 -18.99
CA PRO A 60 4.54 3.71 -17.79
C PRO A 60 3.13 3.32 -17.30
N LEU A 61 2.98 3.16 -15.99
CA LEU A 61 1.67 2.96 -15.40
C LEU A 61 0.76 4.16 -15.69
N PRO A 62 -0.53 3.92 -15.95
CA PRO A 62 -1.51 4.99 -16.03
C PRO A 62 -1.46 5.88 -14.78
N LYS A 63 -1.53 7.18 -14.97
CA LYS A 63 -1.65 8.12 -13.85
C LYS A 63 -3.00 7.89 -13.18
N LEU A 64 -2.97 7.63 -11.90
CA LEU A 64 -4.18 7.58 -11.08
C LEU A 64 -4.63 9.02 -10.79
N GLY A 65 -5.93 9.24 -10.87
CA GLY A 65 -6.56 10.46 -10.40
C GLY A 65 -6.48 10.57 -8.86
N PRO A 66 -6.70 11.76 -8.31
CA PRO A 66 -6.62 11.99 -6.86
C PRO A 66 -7.66 11.21 -6.06
N GLU A 67 -8.74 10.80 -6.71
CA GLU A 67 -9.83 10.04 -6.08
C GLU A 67 -9.81 8.54 -6.43
N ASP A 68 -8.92 8.11 -7.34
CA ASP A 68 -8.86 6.72 -7.77
C ASP A 68 -8.39 5.77 -6.65
N PRO A 69 -8.97 4.56 -6.57
CA PRO A 69 -8.52 3.55 -5.62
C PRO A 69 -7.10 3.07 -5.97
N GLY A 70 -6.32 2.79 -4.92
CA GLY A 70 -4.96 2.31 -5.10
C GLY A 70 -4.15 2.33 -3.82
N PRO A 71 -2.94 1.77 -3.81
CA PRO A 71 -2.15 1.61 -2.59
C PRO A 71 -1.85 2.93 -1.88
N PHE A 72 -1.82 4.05 -2.61
CA PHE A 72 -1.52 5.38 -2.06
C PHE A 72 -2.72 6.33 -2.07
N SER A 73 -3.93 5.84 -2.32
CA SER A 73 -5.13 6.69 -2.38
C SER A 73 -5.45 7.35 -1.03
N PHE A 74 -4.95 6.81 0.08
CA PHE A 74 -5.12 7.35 1.44
C PHE A 74 -3.84 8.00 1.99
N ALA A 75 -2.93 8.41 1.11
CA ALA A 75 -1.68 9.06 1.50
C ALA A 75 -1.91 10.44 2.15
N ASP A 76 -2.90 11.19 1.66
CA ASP A 76 -3.26 12.52 2.14
C ASP A 76 -4.16 12.45 3.38
N GLU A 77 -3.70 13.06 4.48
CA GLU A 77 -4.43 13.08 5.76
C GLU A 77 -5.79 13.78 5.65
N ALA A 78 -5.86 14.91 4.92
CA ALA A 78 -7.11 15.67 4.79
C ALA A 78 -8.16 14.85 4.03
N ARG A 79 -7.73 14.09 3.00
CA ARG A 79 -8.59 13.16 2.29
C ARG A 79 -9.13 12.06 3.20
N VAL A 80 -8.27 11.43 4.02
CA VAL A 80 -8.69 10.39 4.97
C VAL A 80 -9.74 10.94 5.94
N ARG A 81 -9.50 12.13 6.52
CA ARG A 81 -10.46 12.78 7.43
C ARG A 81 -11.79 13.09 6.74
N ARG A 82 -11.76 13.59 5.49
CA ARG A 82 -12.96 13.87 4.70
C ARG A 82 -13.77 12.60 4.44
N ILE A 83 -13.12 11.51 4.04
CA ILE A 83 -13.76 10.22 3.75
C ILE A 83 -14.42 9.65 5.02
N LEU A 84 -13.70 9.59 6.13
CA LEU A 84 -14.21 9.04 7.38
C LEU A 84 -15.34 9.90 7.97
N GLY A 85 -15.19 11.21 7.94
CA GLY A 85 -16.22 12.14 8.37
C GLY A 85 -17.48 12.04 7.50
N GLY A 86 -17.33 11.95 6.17
CA GLY A 86 -18.42 11.70 5.24
C GLY A 86 -19.11 10.35 5.45
N GLY A 87 -18.37 9.33 5.91
CA GLY A 87 -18.90 8.03 6.34
C GLY A 87 -19.55 8.05 7.73
N GLY A 88 -19.53 9.20 8.42
CA GLY A 88 -20.17 9.41 9.72
C GLY A 88 -19.34 8.97 10.93
N PHE A 89 -18.04 8.67 10.75
CA PHE A 89 -17.12 8.42 11.87
C PHE A 89 -16.66 9.73 12.51
N ALA A 90 -16.42 9.68 13.83
CA ALA A 90 -15.92 10.80 14.64
C ALA A 90 -14.60 10.44 15.34
N ASN A 91 -13.98 11.40 16.03
CA ASN A 91 -12.74 11.23 16.78
C ASN A 91 -11.61 10.61 15.94
N ILE A 92 -11.45 11.12 14.70
CA ILE A 92 -10.52 10.62 13.71
C ILE A 92 -9.10 11.04 14.09
N ALA A 93 -8.21 10.07 14.31
CA ALA A 93 -6.80 10.29 14.58
C ALA A 93 -5.95 9.51 13.56
N LEU A 94 -4.88 10.16 13.06
CA LEU A 94 -3.88 9.56 12.20
C LEU A 94 -2.52 9.66 12.90
N LYS A 95 -1.85 8.52 13.07
CA LYS A 95 -0.50 8.44 13.62
C LYS A 95 0.47 8.01 12.53
N PRO A 96 1.49 8.83 12.19
CA PRO A 96 2.52 8.41 11.24
C PRO A 96 3.42 7.35 11.90
N VAL A 97 3.75 6.31 11.14
CA VAL A 97 4.67 5.25 11.57
C VAL A 97 5.57 4.89 10.38
N ASP A 98 6.88 4.84 10.63
CA ASP A 98 7.87 4.36 9.67
C ASP A 98 8.34 2.97 10.10
N VAL A 99 8.37 2.03 9.16
CA VAL A 99 8.72 0.63 9.42
C VAL A 99 9.71 0.12 8.38
N ALA A 100 10.51 -0.85 8.75
CA ALA A 100 11.26 -1.66 7.78
C ALA A 100 10.31 -2.74 7.24
N PHE A 101 10.12 -2.72 5.91
CA PHE A 101 9.28 -3.69 5.21
C PHE A 101 10.17 -4.75 4.57
N ASP A 102 9.97 -6.02 4.96
CA ASP A 102 10.73 -7.13 4.42
C ASP A 102 10.03 -7.68 3.16
N LEU A 103 10.59 -7.37 2.01
CA LEU A 103 10.08 -7.88 0.72
C LEU A 103 10.28 -9.39 0.54
N ALA A 104 11.24 -9.96 1.28
CA ALA A 104 11.59 -11.37 1.18
C ALA A 104 10.81 -12.27 2.15
N ALA A 105 10.16 -11.69 3.15
CA ALA A 105 9.56 -12.42 4.28
C ALA A 105 10.53 -13.44 4.91
N GLY A 106 11.82 -13.08 5.00
CA GLY A 106 12.87 -13.95 5.53
C GLY A 106 13.35 -15.07 4.60
N CYS A 107 12.97 -15.05 3.30
CA CYS A 107 13.26 -16.11 2.33
C CYS A 107 14.30 -15.74 1.26
N GLY A 108 15.04 -14.66 1.45
CA GLY A 108 16.15 -14.24 0.59
C GLY A 108 15.75 -13.43 -0.64
N LEU A 109 16.75 -13.01 -1.39
CA LEU A 109 16.61 -12.08 -2.51
C LEU A 109 15.68 -12.61 -3.62
N ASP A 110 15.74 -13.90 -3.91
CA ASP A 110 14.90 -14.49 -4.96
C ASP A 110 13.41 -14.43 -4.60
N ALA A 111 13.08 -14.67 -3.33
CA ALA A 111 11.73 -14.52 -2.84
C ALA A 111 11.26 -13.05 -2.88
N ALA A 112 12.14 -12.10 -2.57
CA ALA A 112 11.83 -10.68 -2.70
C ALA A 112 11.50 -10.30 -4.14
N VAL A 113 12.29 -10.76 -5.12
CA VAL A 113 12.03 -10.54 -6.55
C VAL A 113 10.68 -11.14 -6.96
N ALA A 114 10.41 -12.38 -6.57
CA ALA A 114 9.14 -13.05 -6.85
C ALA A 114 7.96 -12.28 -6.26
N ASN A 115 8.04 -11.88 -4.98
CA ASN A 115 6.98 -11.11 -4.30
C ASN A 115 6.72 -9.76 -4.98
N VAL A 116 7.74 -9.04 -5.41
CA VAL A 116 7.60 -7.75 -6.12
C VAL A 116 6.93 -7.93 -7.49
N LEU A 117 7.14 -9.07 -8.14
CA LEU A 117 6.48 -9.41 -9.41
C LEU A 117 5.00 -9.77 -9.24
N GLU A 118 4.56 -10.13 -8.03
CA GLU A 118 3.18 -10.51 -7.72
C GLU A 118 2.38 -9.40 -7.03
N ILE A 119 3.04 -8.54 -6.25
CA ILE A 119 2.38 -7.56 -5.38
C ILE A 119 2.88 -6.14 -5.66
N GLY A 120 1.96 -5.17 -5.60
CA GLY A 120 2.27 -3.75 -5.64
C GLY A 120 2.36 -3.13 -7.03
N PRO A 121 2.92 -1.92 -7.16
CA PRO A 121 2.95 -1.19 -8.42
C PRO A 121 3.76 -1.88 -9.51
N THR A 122 4.86 -2.54 -9.17
CA THR A 122 5.72 -3.25 -10.13
C THR A 122 4.96 -4.40 -10.77
N SER A 123 4.21 -5.21 -10.02
CA SER A 123 3.41 -6.31 -10.57
C SER A 123 2.40 -5.81 -11.61
N ARG A 124 1.79 -4.64 -11.36
CA ARG A 124 0.88 -4.01 -12.33
C ARG A 124 1.59 -3.58 -13.61
N ALA A 125 2.82 -3.07 -13.51
CA ALA A 125 3.61 -2.64 -14.66
C ALA A 125 4.07 -3.82 -15.54
N VAL A 126 4.32 -4.99 -14.94
CA VAL A 126 4.80 -6.19 -15.65
C VAL A 126 3.67 -7.09 -16.16
N ARG A 127 2.42 -6.79 -15.78
CA ARG A 127 1.28 -7.58 -16.20
C ARG A 127 1.12 -7.56 -17.73
N GLY A 128 0.99 -8.75 -18.33
CA GLY A 128 0.83 -8.89 -19.77
C GLY A 128 2.12 -8.75 -20.59
N GLN A 129 3.27 -8.57 -19.95
CA GLN A 129 4.56 -8.53 -20.66
C GLN A 129 5.01 -9.94 -21.06
N SER A 130 5.84 -10.02 -22.14
CA SER A 130 6.42 -11.28 -22.63
C SER A 130 7.36 -11.93 -21.60
N ALA A 131 7.67 -13.20 -21.79
CA ALA A 131 8.60 -13.93 -20.94
C ALA A 131 10.00 -13.29 -20.95
N GLU A 132 10.45 -12.78 -22.10
CA GLU A 132 11.74 -12.10 -22.26
C GLU A 132 11.80 -10.82 -21.44
N VAL A 133 10.76 -9.99 -21.52
CA VAL A 133 10.66 -8.75 -20.72
C VAL A 133 10.62 -9.08 -19.25
N ARG A 134 9.85 -10.10 -18.84
CA ARG A 134 9.80 -10.55 -17.44
C ARG A 134 11.14 -11.01 -16.92
N ALA A 135 11.96 -11.70 -17.73
CA ALA A 135 13.31 -12.11 -17.37
C ALA A 135 14.26 -10.90 -17.18
N GLN A 136 14.19 -9.91 -18.09
CA GLN A 136 14.96 -8.67 -17.97
C GLN A 136 14.57 -7.88 -16.71
N VAL A 137 13.27 -7.78 -16.45
CA VAL A 137 12.72 -7.15 -15.24
C VAL A 137 13.21 -7.88 -13.98
N ALA A 138 13.18 -9.20 -13.94
CA ALA A 138 13.68 -9.97 -12.79
C ALA A 138 15.17 -9.71 -12.52
N THR A 139 15.99 -9.61 -13.58
CA THR A 139 17.41 -9.27 -13.48
C THR A 139 17.60 -7.85 -12.91
N ALA A 140 16.86 -6.87 -13.42
CA ALA A 140 16.92 -5.49 -12.95
C ALA A 140 16.46 -5.36 -11.48
N LEU A 141 15.41 -6.07 -11.10
CA LEU A 141 14.93 -6.12 -9.71
C LEU A 141 15.97 -6.72 -8.78
N ARG A 142 16.61 -7.83 -9.18
CA ARG A 142 17.68 -8.45 -8.39
C ARG A 142 18.81 -7.47 -8.13
N ALA A 143 19.28 -6.77 -9.16
CA ALA A 143 20.33 -5.77 -9.02
C ALA A 143 19.90 -4.60 -8.10
N ALA A 144 18.70 -4.11 -8.27
CA ALA A 144 18.17 -2.98 -7.47
C ALA A 144 17.91 -3.33 -6.00
N LEU A 145 17.54 -4.59 -5.70
CA LEU A 145 17.23 -5.04 -4.34
C LEU A 145 18.45 -5.58 -3.59
N ALA A 146 19.52 -5.98 -4.28
CA ALA A 146 20.73 -6.52 -3.67
C ALA A 146 21.33 -5.63 -2.55
N PRO A 147 21.37 -4.28 -2.66
CA PRO A 147 21.90 -3.42 -1.60
C PRO A 147 21.10 -3.46 -0.29
N PHE A 148 19.86 -3.93 -0.32
CA PHE A 148 18.94 -3.97 0.82
C PHE A 148 18.89 -5.34 1.51
N VAL A 149 19.71 -6.28 1.06
CA VAL A 149 19.79 -7.63 1.65
C VAL A 149 20.46 -7.55 3.03
N LYS A 150 19.79 -8.13 4.02
CA LYS A 150 20.32 -8.34 5.38
C LYS A 150 20.00 -9.78 5.80
N GLY A 151 20.99 -10.66 5.68
CA GLY A 151 20.77 -12.10 5.88
C GLY A 151 19.77 -12.65 4.85
N GLN A 152 18.67 -13.19 5.32
CA GLN A 152 17.58 -13.70 4.48
C GLN A 152 16.46 -12.66 4.24
N SER A 153 16.58 -11.46 4.80
CA SER A 153 15.60 -10.37 4.61
C SER A 153 16.08 -9.39 3.55
N VAL A 154 15.11 -8.73 2.88
CA VAL A 154 15.34 -7.61 1.96
C VAL A 154 14.52 -6.43 2.48
N LEU A 155 15.20 -5.53 3.22
CA LEU A 155 14.54 -4.50 4.04
C LEU A 155 14.56 -3.14 3.35
N LEU A 156 13.38 -2.62 3.02
CA LEU A 156 13.18 -1.25 2.54
C LEU A 156 12.24 -0.48 3.47
N GLY A 157 12.38 0.84 3.48
CA GLY A 157 11.49 1.70 4.26
C GLY A 157 10.06 1.67 3.76
N ALA A 158 9.11 1.67 4.68
CA ALA A 158 7.70 1.92 4.41
C ALA A 158 7.15 2.92 5.42
N ALA A 159 6.37 3.87 4.93
CA ALA A 159 5.72 4.90 5.73
C ALA A 159 4.21 4.69 5.66
N ILE A 160 3.59 4.55 6.83
CA ILE A 160 2.17 4.27 6.96
C ILE A 160 1.47 5.26 7.89
N TRP A 161 0.17 5.39 7.72
CA TRP A 161 -0.73 5.90 8.74
C TRP A 161 -1.33 4.72 9.51
N ILE A 162 -1.36 4.83 10.84
CA ILE A 162 -2.29 4.09 11.68
C ILE A 162 -3.45 5.04 11.96
N VAL A 163 -4.60 4.69 11.43
CA VAL A 163 -5.81 5.51 11.52
C VAL A 163 -6.77 4.89 12.51
N SER A 164 -7.33 5.70 13.38
CA SER A 164 -8.39 5.29 14.29
C SER A 164 -9.56 6.26 14.24
N ALA A 165 -10.76 5.73 14.44
CA ALA A 165 -12.00 6.52 14.53
C ALA A 165 -13.02 5.82 15.41
N ARG A 166 -14.12 6.51 15.73
CA ARG A 166 -15.24 5.97 16.50
C ARG A 166 -16.54 6.15 15.76
N ASN A 167 -17.43 5.18 15.91
CA ASN A 167 -18.85 5.35 15.62
C ASN A 167 -19.48 6.15 16.78
N PRO A 168 -19.99 7.37 16.55
CA PRO A 168 -20.65 8.17 17.59
C PRO A 168 -21.91 7.50 18.12
#